data_01b30359a041e9a53aff47f6196e7982
#
_entry.id   01b30359a041e9a53aff47f6196e7982
#
_cell.length_a   1.000
_cell.length_b   1.000
_cell.length_c   1.000
_cell.angle_alpha   90.00
_cell.angle_beta   90.00
_cell.angle_gamma   90.00
#
_symmetry.space_group_name_H-M   'P 1'
#
loop_
_entity.id
_entity.type
_entity.pdbx_description
1 polymer ?
#
loop_
_entity_poly.entity_id
_entity_poly.type
_entity_poly.pdbx_seq_one_letter_code
_entity_poly.pdbx_strand_id
1 'polypeptide(L)'
;MKNKNLSWFAALLVFALLLWCTAATPGKIADPSTYTCAVYSTLFSLLPPVIAIVLALNTKEVYTSLLVGIASGALLYANGNLELAINTLFFNEDGGMVAKLSDSSNVGILIFLVMLGILVALMNKAGGSAAFGRWASTHIHSRAGAQFSTLLLGVMIFVDDYFNCLTVGSVMRPVTDRQKVSRAKLAYLIDATAAPVCIIAPVSSWAAAVTSSVPEGSGINGFTMFLRTIPYNYYALLTIVMSLFLIFTGTDFGSMKVNEDNAKNGDLFTTEDRPYGNDVDDGTDTRGHVADLIVPVLVLIAACIFGMIYTGGFFEGVDFVTAFADCNASAGLVLGSSIALLFTFVFYRVRSVMTFQDFAACIPEGFKAMVSPMLILSLAWTLSGMTGLLGAKYYVANLLNGSAAALQYMLPVIIFLVAVFLAFATGTSWGTFSILIPIVCHAFPEGEMLVISIAACLSGAVCGDHCSPISDTTIMASAGAHCSHVNHVSTQLPYAITAASCAAVCYVITGIAQAFLGANGSLFTSLILLAVAIAVELVVLNVIRLRTKKTKQA
;
A
#
# COMPACT_ATOMS: atom_id res chain seq x y z
N MET A 1 -6.44 28.34 -11.71
CA MET A 1 -5.93 29.28 -10.68
C MET A 1 -6.95 29.72 -9.64
N LYS A 2 -8.25 29.88 -9.94
CA LYS A 2 -9.29 30.31 -8.95
C LYS A 2 -9.54 29.32 -7.80
N ASN A 3 -9.39 28.01 -7.97
CA ASN A 3 -9.66 27.02 -6.91
C ASN A 3 -8.54 26.87 -5.87
N LYS A 4 -7.27 27.15 -6.21
CA LYS A 4 -6.17 27.07 -5.24
C LYS A 4 -6.29 28.09 -4.12
N ASN A 5 -6.72 29.32 -4.43
CA ASN A 5 -6.89 30.37 -3.42
C ASN A 5 -8.07 30.08 -2.47
N LEU A 6 -9.11 29.38 -2.95
CA LEU A 6 -10.27 28.99 -2.13
C LEU A 6 -9.90 27.86 -1.14
N SER A 7 -9.04 26.93 -1.53
CA SER A 7 -8.59 25.85 -0.65
C SER A 7 -7.67 26.35 0.47
N TRP A 8 -6.75 27.27 0.16
CA TRP A 8 -5.92 27.94 1.18
C TRP A 8 -6.74 28.81 2.13
N PHE A 9 -7.78 29.48 1.61
CA PHE A 9 -8.70 30.26 2.44
C PHE A 9 -9.53 29.37 3.37
N ALA A 10 -10.01 28.21 2.89
CA ALA A 10 -10.70 27.23 3.72
C ALA A 10 -9.78 26.63 4.79
N ALA A 11 -8.53 26.30 4.45
CA ALA A 11 -7.54 25.81 5.40
C ALA A 11 -7.19 26.86 6.45
N LEU A 12 -7.00 28.13 6.06
CA LEU A 12 -6.77 29.26 6.97
C LEU A 12 -7.98 29.52 7.86
N LEU A 13 -9.19 29.36 7.34
CA LEU A 13 -10.43 29.55 8.10
C LEU A 13 -10.64 28.45 9.15
N VAL A 14 -10.34 27.19 8.80
CA VAL A 14 -10.30 26.05 9.73
C VAL A 14 -9.22 26.27 10.79
N PHE A 15 -8.05 26.73 10.41
CA PHE A 15 -6.95 27.03 11.32
C PHE A 15 -7.30 28.23 12.25
N ALA A 16 -7.93 29.29 11.72
CA ALA A 16 -8.40 30.44 12.51
C ALA A 16 -9.54 30.06 13.46
N LEU A 17 -10.47 29.18 13.05
CA LEU A 17 -11.51 28.62 13.90
C LEU A 17 -10.93 27.78 15.04
N LEU A 18 -9.90 26.96 14.73
CA LEU A 18 -9.17 26.21 15.74
C LEU A 18 -8.48 27.13 16.75
N LEU A 19 -7.77 28.14 16.27
CA LEU A 19 -7.14 29.16 17.13
C LEU A 19 -8.18 29.89 17.99
N TRP A 20 -9.35 30.21 17.43
CA TRP A 20 -10.41 30.89 18.19
C TRP A 20 -11.04 29.99 19.25
N CYS A 21 -11.30 28.72 18.94
CA CYS A 21 -11.81 27.72 19.90
C CYS A 21 -10.82 27.45 21.04
N THR A 22 -9.52 27.55 20.77
CA THR A 22 -8.46 27.29 21.76
C THR A 22 -8.04 28.53 22.54
N ALA A 23 -8.22 29.74 22.00
CA ALA A 23 -7.90 31.00 22.68
C ALA A 23 -8.79 31.31 23.91
N ALA A 24 -9.90 30.58 24.08
CA ALA A 24 -10.82 30.79 25.18
C ALA A 24 -10.37 30.25 26.55
N THR A 25 -9.28 29.48 26.61
CA THR A 25 -8.78 28.87 27.86
C THR A 25 -7.26 28.92 28.01
N PRO A 26 -6.70 30.07 28.49
CA PRO A 26 -5.28 30.09 28.85
C PRO A 26 -5.10 29.38 30.20
N GLY A 27 -4.57 28.18 30.20
CA GLY A 27 -4.21 27.44 31.41
C GLY A 27 -2.72 27.18 31.47
N LYS A 28 -2.01 27.66 32.48
CA LYS A 28 -0.72 27.11 32.86
C LYS A 28 -0.96 25.70 33.38
N ILE A 29 -0.24 24.71 32.83
CA ILE A 29 -0.26 23.34 33.34
C ILE A 29 0.44 23.37 34.71
N ALA A 30 -0.34 23.08 35.75
CA ALA A 30 0.20 23.01 37.11
C ALA A 30 0.97 21.69 37.34
N ASP A 31 0.52 20.60 36.71
CA ASP A 31 1.16 19.28 36.80
C ASP A 31 0.98 18.55 35.45
N PRO A 32 2.07 18.24 34.73
CA PRO A 32 2.00 17.52 33.46
C PRO A 32 1.38 16.12 33.56
N SER A 33 1.49 15.45 34.71
CA SER A 33 0.97 14.09 34.89
C SER A 33 -0.55 14.00 35.03
N THR A 34 -1.21 15.13 35.33
CA THR A 34 -2.68 15.22 35.49
C THR A 34 -3.33 16.06 34.41
N TYR A 35 -2.57 16.51 33.41
CA TYR A 35 -3.09 17.39 32.38
C TYR A 35 -4.05 16.66 31.46
N THR A 36 -5.23 17.18 31.35
CA THR A 36 -6.24 16.82 30.33
C THR A 36 -6.63 18.04 29.52
N CYS A 37 -6.57 17.91 28.19
CA CYS A 37 -6.99 19.02 27.32
C CYS A 37 -8.50 19.21 27.34
N ALA A 38 -8.96 20.44 27.06
CA ALA A 38 -10.39 20.80 27.09
C ALA A 38 -11.25 19.97 26.11
N VAL A 39 -10.64 19.42 25.07
CA VAL A 39 -11.33 18.66 24.01
C VAL A 39 -11.14 17.14 24.14
N TYR A 40 -10.60 16.66 25.27
CA TYR A 40 -10.33 15.24 25.49
C TYR A 40 -11.58 14.39 25.35
N SER A 41 -11.50 13.32 24.55
CA SER A 41 -12.61 12.38 24.30
C SER A 41 -13.90 13.04 23.78
N THR A 42 -13.78 14.10 22.99
CA THR A 42 -14.90 14.78 22.30
C THR A 42 -14.79 14.58 20.79
N LEU A 43 -15.79 15.06 20.02
CA LEU A 43 -15.72 15.08 18.54
C LEU A 43 -14.46 15.79 18.03
N PHE A 44 -13.98 16.80 18.74
CA PHE A 44 -12.79 17.54 18.38
C PHE A 44 -11.48 16.71 18.46
N SER A 45 -11.49 15.59 19.17
CA SER A 45 -10.36 14.65 19.19
C SER A 45 -10.08 14.02 17.82
N LEU A 46 -11.06 14.00 16.91
CA LEU A 46 -10.91 13.50 15.54
C LEU A 46 -10.53 14.61 14.53
N LEU A 47 -10.44 15.87 14.95
CA LEU A 47 -10.09 16.97 14.03
C LEU A 47 -8.72 16.82 13.37
N PRO A 48 -7.63 16.40 14.05
CA PRO A 48 -6.32 16.27 13.43
C PRO A 48 -6.32 15.37 12.17
N PRO A 49 -6.79 14.11 12.23
CA PRO A 49 -6.87 13.28 11.04
C PRO A 49 -7.89 13.80 10.02
N VAL A 50 -9.02 14.39 10.44
CA VAL A 50 -10.00 14.97 9.51
C VAL A 50 -9.41 16.15 8.75
N ILE A 51 -8.66 17.03 9.42
CA ILE A 51 -7.95 18.14 8.77
C ILE A 51 -6.92 17.61 7.76
N ALA A 52 -6.12 16.61 8.15
CA ALA A 52 -5.17 15.98 7.25
C ALA A 52 -5.86 15.42 6.00
N ILE A 53 -6.97 14.69 6.17
CA ILE A 53 -7.76 14.12 5.07
C ILE A 53 -8.33 15.23 4.16
N VAL A 54 -9.01 16.21 4.73
CA VAL A 54 -9.63 17.30 3.96
C VAL A 54 -8.60 18.11 3.18
N LEU A 55 -7.44 18.40 3.78
CA LEU A 55 -6.36 19.09 3.10
C LEU A 55 -5.75 18.23 2.00
N ALA A 56 -5.49 16.94 2.25
CA ALA A 56 -4.96 16.02 1.24
C ALA A 56 -5.90 15.92 0.03
N LEU A 57 -7.21 15.83 0.25
CA LEU A 57 -8.21 15.80 -0.82
C LEU A 57 -8.22 17.10 -1.65
N ASN A 58 -8.02 18.26 -1.00
CA ASN A 58 -8.07 19.55 -1.69
C ASN A 58 -6.75 19.92 -2.38
N THR A 59 -5.62 19.66 -1.72
CA THR A 59 -4.28 20.05 -2.20
C THR A 59 -3.65 18.99 -3.09
N LYS A 60 -4.09 17.73 -2.97
CA LYS A 60 -3.48 16.54 -3.57
C LYS A 60 -2.01 16.37 -3.13
N GLU A 61 -1.72 16.75 -1.89
CA GLU A 61 -0.39 16.71 -1.31
C GLU A 61 -0.50 16.18 0.13
N VAL A 62 0.22 15.12 0.45
CA VAL A 62 0.07 14.35 1.70
C VAL A 62 0.95 14.90 2.81
N TYR A 63 2.20 15.26 2.53
CA TYR A 63 3.17 15.65 3.56
C TYR A 63 2.73 16.90 4.34
N THR A 64 2.40 17.97 3.63
CA THR A 64 1.94 19.22 4.27
C THR A 64 0.59 19.03 4.93
N SER A 65 -0.28 18.18 4.38
CA SER A 65 -1.56 17.86 4.98
C SER A 65 -1.42 17.14 6.32
N LEU A 66 -0.52 16.15 6.40
CA LEU A 66 -0.17 15.48 7.65
C LEU A 66 0.44 16.46 8.67
N LEU A 67 1.38 17.30 8.24
CA LEU A 67 2.00 18.31 9.12
C LEU A 67 0.97 19.28 9.72
N VAL A 68 0.02 19.77 8.91
CA VAL A 68 -1.05 20.65 9.41
C VAL A 68 -1.98 19.89 10.35
N GLY A 69 -2.31 18.63 10.06
CA GLY A 69 -3.05 17.75 10.97
C GLY A 69 -2.35 17.61 12.32
N ILE A 70 -1.05 17.29 12.32
CA ILE A 70 -0.21 17.18 13.52
C ILE A 70 -0.21 18.49 14.30
N ALA A 71 0.05 19.62 13.65
CA ALA A 71 0.08 20.94 14.29
C ALA A 71 -1.28 21.29 14.91
N SER A 72 -2.38 20.96 14.23
CA SER A 72 -3.73 21.17 14.78
C SER A 72 -3.97 20.31 16.03
N GLY A 73 -3.50 19.06 16.04
CA GLY A 73 -3.59 18.16 17.20
C GLY A 73 -2.81 18.71 18.40
N ALA A 74 -1.58 19.16 18.18
CA ALA A 74 -0.74 19.75 19.21
C ALA A 74 -1.37 21.05 19.78
N LEU A 75 -1.94 21.91 18.93
CA LEU A 75 -2.64 23.12 19.37
C LEU A 75 -3.90 22.83 20.20
N LEU A 76 -4.69 21.82 19.79
CA LEU A 76 -5.86 21.38 20.53
C LEU A 76 -5.46 20.80 21.90
N TYR A 77 -4.42 19.97 21.94
CA TYR A 77 -3.90 19.43 23.20
C TYR A 77 -3.44 20.55 24.12
N ALA A 78 -2.72 21.52 23.59
CA ALA A 78 -2.18 22.64 24.32
C ALA A 78 -3.20 23.73 24.73
N ASN A 79 -4.49 23.56 24.40
CA ASN A 79 -5.54 24.57 24.60
C ASN A 79 -5.11 25.97 24.08
N GLY A 80 -4.45 26.03 22.93
CA GLY A 80 -3.97 27.27 22.29
C GLY A 80 -2.68 27.86 22.83
N ASN A 81 -2.05 27.24 23.81
CA ASN A 81 -0.70 27.67 24.26
C ASN A 81 0.35 27.23 23.22
N LEU A 82 0.97 28.19 22.54
CA LEU A 82 1.89 27.93 21.43
C LEU A 82 3.18 27.23 21.89
N GLU A 83 3.73 27.63 23.04
CA GLU A 83 4.93 27.00 23.59
C GLU A 83 4.68 25.52 23.92
N LEU A 84 3.57 25.24 24.60
CA LEU A 84 3.16 23.89 24.91
C LEU A 84 2.86 23.10 23.64
N ALA A 85 2.23 23.69 22.62
CA ALA A 85 1.93 23.02 21.36
C ALA A 85 3.20 22.61 20.64
N ILE A 86 4.22 23.47 20.57
CA ILE A 86 5.52 23.13 19.96
C ILE A 86 6.21 22.03 20.76
N ASN A 87 6.24 22.12 22.09
CA ASN A 87 6.81 21.09 22.94
C ASN A 87 6.06 19.75 22.79
N THR A 88 4.73 19.77 22.72
CA THR A 88 3.90 18.58 22.50
C THR A 88 4.21 17.95 21.15
N LEU A 89 4.26 18.76 20.09
CA LEU A 89 4.49 18.28 18.74
C LEU A 89 5.82 17.53 18.62
N PHE A 90 6.89 18.08 19.22
CA PHE A 90 8.22 17.49 19.05
C PHE A 90 8.61 16.55 20.19
N PHE A 91 8.35 16.90 21.44
CA PHE A 91 9.00 16.31 22.61
C PHE A 91 8.05 15.64 23.60
N ASN A 92 6.74 15.61 23.36
CA ASN A 92 5.83 14.85 24.21
C ASN A 92 6.21 13.37 24.19
N GLU A 93 6.36 12.74 25.38
CA GLU A 93 6.85 11.37 25.52
C GLU A 93 5.90 10.32 24.95
N ASP A 94 4.59 10.57 24.93
CA ASP A 94 3.59 9.61 24.44
C ASP A 94 3.22 9.80 22.97
N GLY A 95 3.26 11.02 22.45
CA GLY A 95 2.74 11.32 21.13
C GLY A 95 3.62 12.22 20.25
N GLY A 96 4.72 12.79 20.80
CA GLY A 96 5.59 13.71 20.06
C GLY A 96 6.42 13.03 18.97
N MET A 97 6.83 13.82 17.99
CA MET A 97 7.59 13.33 16.83
C MET A 97 8.89 12.61 17.24
N VAL A 98 9.63 13.18 18.20
CA VAL A 98 10.90 12.57 18.66
C VAL A 98 10.64 11.23 19.34
N ALA A 99 9.61 11.14 20.20
CA ALA A 99 9.25 9.88 20.85
C ALA A 99 8.86 8.81 19.81
N LYS A 100 8.03 9.15 18.84
CA LYS A 100 7.63 8.23 17.77
C LYS A 100 8.78 7.79 16.88
N LEU A 101 9.73 8.67 16.59
CA LEU A 101 10.93 8.34 15.83
C LEU A 101 12.01 7.63 16.65
N SER A 102 11.95 7.69 17.99
CA SER A 102 12.87 6.98 18.88
C SER A 102 12.36 5.60 19.29
N ASP A 103 11.12 5.26 18.95
CA ASP A 103 10.58 3.94 19.21
C ASP A 103 11.35 2.87 18.42
N SER A 104 11.76 1.80 19.10
CA SER A 104 12.62 0.77 18.53
C SER A 104 11.96 0.02 17.36
N SER A 105 10.64 -0.17 17.42
CA SER A 105 9.89 -0.84 16.35
C SER A 105 9.81 0.05 15.12
N ASN A 106 9.51 1.33 15.31
CA ASN A 106 9.43 2.30 14.21
C ASN A 106 10.79 2.50 13.54
N VAL A 107 11.86 2.69 14.34
CA VAL A 107 13.25 2.78 13.81
C VAL A 107 13.63 1.52 13.04
N GLY A 108 13.28 0.33 13.56
CA GLY A 108 13.55 -0.94 12.88
C GLY A 108 12.87 -1.01 11.50
N ILE A 109 11.61 -0.55 11.37
CA ILE A 109 10.92 -0.48 10.08
C ILE A 109 11.63 0.48 9.12
N LEU A 110 12.06 1.66 9.58
CA LEU A 110 12.81 2.60 8.73
C LEU A 110 14.14 1.99 8.25
N ILE A 111 14.87 1.28 9.11
CA ILE A 111 16.10 0.57 8.74
C ILE A 111 15.80 -0.52 7.72
N PHE A 112 14.76 -1.33 7.93
CA PHE A 112 14.34 -2.36 6.97
C PHE A 112 14.05 -1.78 5.59
N LEU A 113 13.30 -0.68 5.51
CA LEU A 113 12.99 -0.01 4.23
C LEU A 113 14.26 0.44 3.51
N VAL A 114 15.21 1.03 4.21
CA VAL A 114 16.50 1.43 3.62
C VAL A 114 17.27 0.21 3.10
N MET A 115 17.38 -0.87 3.88
CA MET A 115 18.06 -2.10 3.47
C MET A 115 17.38 -2.72 2.24
N LEU A 116 16.06 -2.69 2.21
CA LEU A 116 15.28 -3.15 1.08
C LEU A 116 15.59 -2.33 -0.19
N GLY A 117 15.57 -1.00 -0.08
CA GLY A 117 15.93 -0.11 -1.18
C GLY A 117 17.35 -0.36 -1.71
N ILE A 118 18.33 -0.61 -0.80
CA ILE A 118 19.70 -0.96 -1.19
C ILE A 118 19.72 -2.30 -1.95
N LEU A 119 19.00 -3.31 -1.48
CA LEU A 119 18.92 -4.61 -2.14
C LEU A 119 18.34 -4.49 -3.55
N VAL A 120 17.29 -3.68 -3.71
CA VAL A 120 16.69 -3.36 -5.02
C VAL A 120 17.70 -2.68 -5.95
N ALA A 121 18.42 -1.67 -5.47
CA ALA A 121 19.46 -0.99 -6.24
C ALA A 121 20.58 -1.96 -6.70
N LEU A 122 20.97 -2.90 -5.82
CA LEU A 122 21.94 -3.95 -6.14
C LEU A 122 21.45 -4.90 -7.23
N MET A 123 20.22 -5.38 -7.16
CA MET A 123 19.63 -6.28 -8.15
C MET A 123 19.52 -5.62 -9.54
N ASN A 124 19.15 -4.33 -9.58
CA ASN A 124 19.14 -3.56 -10.82
C ASN A 124 20.53 -3.40 -11.41
N LYS A 125 21.50 -3.02 -10.58
CA LYS A 125 22.90 -2.84 -11.00
C LYS A 125 23.55 -4.13 -11.50
N ALA A 126 23.18 -5.29 -10.92
CA ALA A 126 23.68 -6.61 -11.33
C ALA A 126 23.16 -7.08 -12.70
N GLY A 127 22.14 -6.43 -13.26
CA GLY A 127 21.57 -6.78 -14.56
C GLY A 127 20.74 -8.07 -14.57
N GLY A 128 20.30 -8.54 -13.41
CA GLY A 128 19.47 -9.75 -13.26
C GLY A 128 18.12 -9.62 -13.97
N SER A 129 17.50 -8.46 -13.90
CA SER A 129 16.25 -8.11 -14.57
C SER A 129 16.37 -8.24 -16.10
N ALA A 130 17.42 -7.66 -16.68
CA ALA A 130 17.69 -7.74 -18.12
C ALA A 130 17.96 -9.18 -18.59
N ALA A 131 18.64 -9.98 -17.78
CA ALA A 131 18.89 -11.40 -18.09
C ALA A 131 17.59 -12.22 -18.11
N PHE A 132 16.66 -11.96 -17.18
CA PHE A 132 15.36 -12.60 -17.19
C PHE A 132 14.56 -12.23 -18.47
N GLY A 133 14.57 -10.96 -18.87
CA GLY A 133 13.93 -10.51 -20.11
C GLY A 133 14.45 -11.23 -21.35
N ARG A 134 15.78 -11.40 -21.47
CA ARG A 134 16.40 -12.18 -22.57
C ARG A 134 15.95 -13.65 -22.55
N TRP A 135 15.94 -14.28 -21.38
CA TRP A 135 15.46 -15.65 -21.25
C TRP A 135 13.99 -15.78 -21.65
N ALA A 136 13.13 -14.89 -21.13
CA ALA A 136 11.71 -14.88 -21.40
C ALA A 136 11.41 -14.68 -22.90
N SER A 137 12.14 -13.79 -23.58
CA SER A 137 11.93 -13.51 -25.00
C SER A 137 12.23 -14.70 -25.91
N THR A 138 13.07 -15.65 -25.47
CA THR A 138 13.41 -16.87 -26.22
C THR A 138 12.49 -18.05 -25.92
N HIS A 139 11.79 -18.06 -24.77
CA HIS A 139 10.98 -19.20 -24.33
C HIS A 139 9.47 -18.96 -24.44
N ILE A 140 9.04 -17.70 -24.53
CA ILE A 140 7.63 -17.33 -24.55
C ILE A 140 7.17 -17.07 -25.99
N HIS A 141 6.26 -17.90 -26.49
CA HIS A 141 5.82 -17.89 -27.90
C HIS A 141 4.33 -17.60 -28.08
N SER A 142 3.60 -17.26 -27.01
CA SER A 142 2.18 -16.97 -27.10
C SER A 142 1.81 -15.68 -26.37
N ARG A 143 0.75 -15.02 -26.84
CA ARG A 143 0.21 -13.80 -26.24
C ARG A 143 -0.24 -14.00 -24.80
N ALA A 144 -0.97 -15.09 -24.51
CA ALA A 144 -1.36 -15.46 -23.15
C ALA A 144 -0.14 -15.79 -22.30
N GLY A 145 0.85 -16.49 -22.85
CA GLY A 145 2.11 -16.79 -22.17
C GLY A 145 2.87 -15.53 -21.78
N ALA A 146 2.97 -14.52 -22.65
CA ALA A 146 3.63 -13.25 -22.34
C ALA A 146 2.92 -12.51 -21.20
N GLN A 147 1.59 -12.42 -21.24
CA GLN A 147 0.81 -11.79 -20.18
C GLN A 147 0.90 -12.56 -18.86
N PHE A 148 0.81 -13.91 -18.90
CA PHE A 148 0.93 -14.75 -17.71
C PHE A 148 2.33 -14.65 -17.08
N SER A 149 3.38 -14.64 -17.90
CA SER A 149 4.75 -14.48 -17.41
C SER A 149 4.97 -13.08 -16.82
N THR A 150 4.33 -12.04 -17.35
CA THR A 150 4.33 -10.70 -16.76
C THR A 150 3.68 -10.73 -15.37
N LEU A 151 2.50 -11.32 -15.27
CA LEU A 151 1.79 -11.47 -13.99
C LEU A 151 2.64 -12.29 -12.98
N LEU A 152 3.20 -13.41 -13.42
CA LEU A 152 4.03 -14.27 -12.57
C LEU A 152 5.27 -13.54 -12.06
N LEU A 153 5.97 -12.80 -12.94
CA LEU A 153 7.13 -12.00 -12.55
C LEU A 153 6.72 -10.91 -11.55
N GLY A 154 5.60 -10.22 -11.79
CA GLY A 154 5.07 -9.23 -10.87
C GLY A 154 4.75 -9.83 -9.49
N VAL A 155 4.10 -11.00 -9.47
CA VAL A 155 3.86 -11.73 -8.21
C VAL A 155 5.16 -12.15 -7.52
N MET A 156 6.20 -12.52 -8.25
CA MET A 156 7.50 -12.87 -7.67
C MET A 156 8.26 -11.68 -7.10
N ILE A 157 8.04 -10.48 -7.65
CA ILE A 157 8.68 -9.23 -7.17
C ILE A 157 7.71 -8.52 -6.19
N PHE A 158 7.23 -9.23 -5.19
CA PHE A 158 6.26 -8.72 -4.20
C PHE A 158 6.89 -7.89 -3.07
N VAL A 159 8.19 -7.77 -3.06
CA VAL A 159 8.94 -7.19 -1.94
C VAL A 159 8.70 -5.69 -1.81
N ASP A 160 8.57 -5.01 -2.95
CA ASP A 160 8.31 -3.57 -3.05
C ASP A 160 7.61 -3.23 -4.36
N ASP A 161 6.59 -2.39 -4.31
CA ASP A 161 5.74 -2.03 -5.44
C ASP A 161 6.43 -1.11 -6.46
N TYR A 162 7.26 -0.17 -6.03
CA TYR A 162 8.03 0.69 -6.94
C TYR A 162 9.05 -0.13 -7.74
N PHE A 163 9.75 -1.03 -7.05
CA PHE A 163 10.69 -1.95 -7.70
C PHE A 163 9.95 -2.87 -8.69
N ASN A 164 8.79 -3.37 -8.30
CA ASN A 164 7.92 -4.16 -9.18
C ASN A 164 7.61 -3.40 -10.48
N CYS A 165 7.06 -2.20 -10.37
CA CYS A 165 6.65 -1.41 -11.53
C CYS A 165 7.77 -1.20 -12.55
N LEU A 166 8.94 -0.78 -12.11
CA LEU A 166 10.06 -0.49 -13.00
C LEU A 166 10.69 -1.76 -13.57
N THR A 167 10.87 -2.78 -12.74
CA THR A 167 11.56 -4.01 -13.12
C THR A 167 10.70 -4.85 -14.07
N VAL A 168 9.44 -5.14 -13.72
CA VAL A 168 8.54 -5.93 -14.56
C VAL A 168 8.34 -5.25 -15.91
N GLY A 169 8.19 -3.92 -15.93
CA GLY A 169 8.04 -3.13 -17.14
C GLY A 169 9.24 -3.26 -18.07
N SER A 170 10.42 -2.95 -17.58
CA SER A 170 11.64 -3.00 -18.39
C SER A 170 11.96 -4.42 -18.94
N VAL A 171 11.67 -5.44 -18.13
CA VAL A 171 11.94 -6.84 -18.45
C VAL A 171 10.95 -7.42 -19.45
N MET A 172 9.66 -7.16 -19.25
CA MET A 172 8.60 -7.82 -20.02
C MET A 172 8.18 -7.06 -21.27
N ARG A 173 8.51 -5.76 -21.38
CA ARG A 173 8.20 -4.94 -22.55
C ARG A 173 8.65 -5.57 -23.87
N PRO A 174 9.91 -6.00 -24.08
CA PRO A 174 10.32 -6.62 -25.34
C PRO A 174 9.56 -7.93 -25.65
N VAL A 175 9.21 -8.68 -24.59
CA VAL A 175 8.46 -9.94 -24.72
C VAL A 175 7.01 -9.70 -25.14
N THR A 176 6.34 -8.74 -24.49
CA THR A 176 4.94 -8.38 -24.78
C THR A 176 4.78 -7.73 -26.14
N ASP A 177 5.73 -6.88 -26.56
CA ASP A 177 5.75 -6.27 -27.88
C ASP A 177 5.84 -7.30 -28.98
N ARG A 178 6.77 -8.26 -28.85
CA ARG A 178 6.93 -9.35 -29.81
C ARG A 178 5.66 -10.19 -29.95
N GLN A 179 4.90 -10.34 -28.87
CA GLN A 179 3.64 -11.08 -28.84
C GLN A 179 2.41 -10.21 -29.15
N LYS A 180 2.61 -8.95 -29.58
CA LYS A 180 1.56 -8.01 -29.94
C LYS A 180 0.56 -7.76 -28.82
N VAL A 181 1.01 -7.67 -27.58
CA VAL A 181 0.24 -7.19 -26.42
C VAL A 181 0.41 -5.68 -26.35
N SER A 182 -0.68 -4.94 -26.13
CA SER A 182 -0.60 -3.47 -26.06
C SER A 182 0.22 -2.99 -24.88
N ARG A 183 0.88 -1.85 -25.02
CA ARG A 183 1.62 -1.21 -23.94
C ARG A 183 0.71 -0.85 -22.75
N ALA A 184 -0.54 -0.49 -23.04
CA ALA A 184 -1.57 -0.25 -22.02
C ALA A 184 -1.90 -1.52 -21.23
N LYS A 185 -1.96 -2.70 -21.87
CA LYS A 185 -2.18 -3.97 -21.19
C LYS A 185 -0.98 -4.39 -20.35
N LEU A 186 0.23 -4.15 -20.85
CA LEU A 186 1.44 -4.36 -20.06
C LEU A 186 1.44 -3.47 -18.81
N ALA A 187 1.16 -2.17 -18.96
CA ALA A 187 1.07 -1.24 -17.84
C ALA A 187 0.03 -1.68 -16.80
N TYR A 188 -1.15 -2.14 -17.23
CA TYR A 188 -2.17 -2.70 -16.34
C TYR A 188 -1.66 -3.92 -15.56
N LEU A 189 -0.98 -4.88 -16.22
CA LEU A 189 -0.47 -6.08 -15.55
C LEU A 189 0.62 -5.75 -14.53
N ILE A 190 1.44 -4.75 -14.81
CA ILE A 190 2.45 -4.24 -13.88
C ILE A 190 1.76 -3.65 -12.65
N ASP A 191 0.86 -2.69 -12.85
CA ASP A 191 0.17 -1.97 -11.79
C ASP A 191 -0.70 -2.91 -10.94
N ALA A 192 -1.41 -3.85 -11.59
CA ALA A 192 -2.22 -4.87 -10.93
C ALA A 192 -1.41 -5.89 -10.09
N THR A 193 -0.10 -5.98 -10.29
CA THR A 193 0.79 -6.87 -9.51
C THR A 193 1.77 -6.11 -8.60
N ALA A 194 1.76 -4.79 -8.61
CA ALA A 194 2.55 -3.97 -7.71
C ALA A 194 1.89 -3.90 -6.32
N ALA A 195 1.20 -2.82 -6.01
CA ALA A 195 0.53 -2.64 -4.72
C ALA A 195 -0.45 -3.79 -4.35
N PRO A 196 -1.29 -4.33 -5.28
CA PRO A 196 -2.20 -5.44 -4.94
C PRO A 196 -1.50 -6.72 -4.49
N VAL A 197 -0.29 -7.00 -4.94
CA VAL A 197 0.47 -8.17 -4.48
C VAL A 197 1.25 -7.86 -3.21
N CYS A 198 1.89 -6.69 -3.13
CA CYS A 198 2.68 -6.30 -1.95
C CYS A 198 1.84 -6.24 -0.68
N ILE A 199 0.56 -5.81 -0.77
CA ILE A 199 -0.34 -5.67 0.38
C ILE A 199 -0.82 -7.01 0.98
N ILE A 200 -0.63 -8.12 0.30
CA ILE A 200 -0.95 -9.46 0.79
C ILE A 200 0.30 -10.32 1.04
N ALA A 201 1.48 -9.78 0.82
CA ALA A 201 2.75 -10.48 0.98
C ALA A 201 3.35 -10.25 2.38
N PRO A 202 3.59 -11.33 3.18
CA PRO A 202 4.04 -11.17 4.58
C PRO A 202 5.43 -10.57 4.73
N VAL A 203 6.27 -10.65 3.71
CA VAL A 203 7.64 -10.12 3.70
C VAL A 203 7.73 -9.05 2.62
N SER A 204 7.14 -7.90 2.88
CA SER A 204 7.14 -6.76 1.96
C SER A 204 7.31 -5.44 2.71
N SER A 205 7.63 -4.37 1.98
CA SER A 205 7.60 -3.01 2.51
C SER A 205 6.22 -2.65 3.10
N TRP A 206 5.16 -3.19 2.50
CA TRP A 206 3.77 -2.97 2.92
C TRP A 206 3.41 -3.68 4.23
N ALA A 207 3.83 -4.94 4.42
CA ALA A 207 3.64 -5.66 5.67
C ALA A 207 4.27 -4.90 6.84
N ALA A 208 5.47 -4.38 6.64
CA ALA A 208 6.17 -3.55 7.61
C ALA A 208 5.41 -2.25 7.92
N ALA A 209 4.98 -1.52 6.88
CA ALA A 209 4.26 -0.26 7.02
C ALA A 209 2.90 -0.42 7.71
N VAL A 210 2.13 -1.44 7.33
CA VAL A 210 0.82 -1.72 7.96
C VAL A 210 1.00 -2.11 9.42
N THR A 211 1.97 -2.98 9.73
CA THR A 211 2.30 -3.39 11.09
C THR A 211 2.60 -2.19 11.97
N SER A 212 3.41 -1.25 11.49
CA SER A 212 3.79 -0.04 12.23
C SER A 212 2.69 1.03 12.30
N SER A 213 1.65 0.91 11.48
CA SER A 213 0.51 1.85 11.51
C SER A 213 -0.51 1.52 12.60
N VAL A 214 -0.42 0.35 13.23
CA VAL A 214 -1.24 -0.01 14.40
C VAL A 214 -0.74 0.76 15.61
N PRO A 215 -1.62 1.49 16.34
CA PRO A 215 -1.21 2.31 17.47
C PRO A 215 -0.57 1.49 18.60
N GLU A 216 0.52 2.00 19.15
CA GLU A 216 1.17 1.44 20.34
C GLU A 216 0.22 1.41 21.53
N GLY A 217 0.33 0.40 22.37
CA GLY A 217 -0.52 0.25 23.55
C GLY A 217 -1.98 -0.13 23.24
N SER A 218 -2.31 -0.44 21.97
CA SER A 218 -3.64 -0.95 21.60
C SER A 218 -3.89 -2.38 22.03
N GLY A 219 -2.84 -3.13 22.44
CA GLY A 219 -2.91 -4.56 22.71
C GLY A 219 -2.99 -5.44 21.46
N ILE A 220 -2.89 -4.84 20.25
CA ILE A 220 -2.98 -5.54 18.97
C ILE A 220 -1.57 -5.79 18.43
N ASN A 221 -1.23 -7.06 18.18
CA ASN A 221 -0.04 -7.37 17.40
C ASN A 221 -0.27 -7.00 15.93
N GLY A 222 0.41 -5.96 15.44
CA GLY A 222 0.21 -5.41 14.11
C GLY A 222 0.52 -6.41 12.99
N PHE A 223 1.53 -7.26 13.18
CA PHE A 223 1.89 -8.26 12.18
C PHE A 223 0.87 -9.41 12.10
N THR A 224 0.43 -9.94 13.24
CA THR A 224 -0.64 -10.95 13.30
C THR A 224 -1.92 -10.40 12.69
N MET A 225 -2.26 -9.16 13.01
CA MET A 225 -3.41 -8.48 12.43
C MET A 225 -3.27 -8.37 10.91
N PHE A 226 -2.11 -7.97 10.40
CA PHE A 226 -1.83 -7.92 8.96
C PHE A 226 -2.05 -9.30 8.31
N LEU A 227 -1.51 -10.39 8.87
CA LEU A 227 -1.72 -11.75 8.33
C LEU A 227 -3.20 -12.12 8.26
N ARG A 228 -3.98 -11.76 9.29
CA ARG A 228 -5.42 -12.03 9.33
C ARG A 228 -6.22 -11.21 8.32
N THR A 229 -5.71 -10.06 7.87
CA THR A 229 -6.39 -9.24 6.83
C THR A 229 -6.31 -9.85 5.44
N ILE A 230 -5.33 -10.73 5.16
CA ILE A 230 -5.07 -11.24 3.81
C ILE A 230 -6.31 -11.87 3.15
N PRO A 231 -7.07 -12.79 3.79
CA PRO A 231 -8.26 -13.40 3.17
C PRO A 231 -9.40 -12.40 2.92
N TYR A 232 -9.41 -11.28 3.62
CA TYR A 232 -10.41 -10.23 3.50
C TYR A 232 -9.96 -9.07 2.60
N ASN A 233 -8.73 -9.10 2.07
CA ASN A 233 -8.24 -8.07 1.16
C ASN A 233 -8.81 -8.30 -0.26
N TYR A 234 -10.13 -8.07 -0.39
CA TYR A 234 -10.87 -8.46 -1.58
C TYR A 234 -10.36 -7.78 -2.83
N TYR A 235 -10.11 -6.45 -2.82
CA TYR A 235 -9.68 -5.77 -4.04
C TYR A 235 -8.37 -6.36 -4.60
N ALA A 236 -7.38 -6.58 -3.77
CA ALA A 236 -6.09 -7.15 -4.18
C ALA A 236 -6.25 -8.55 -4.76
N LEU A 237 -6.97 -9.42 -4.06
CA LEU A 237 -7.19 -10.80 -4.49
C LEU A 237 -8.05 -10.90 -5.77
N LEU A 238 -9.12 -10.11 -5.85
CA LEU A 238 -9.99 -10.05 -7.02
C LEU A 238 -9.26 -9.45 -8.24
N THR A 239 -8.41 -8.45 -8.08
CA THR A 239 -7.59 -7.91 -9.17
C THR A 239 -6.67 -8.99 -9.79
N ILE A 240 -6.10 -9.88 -8.97
CA ILE A 240 -5.31 -11.01 -9.44
C ILE A 240 -6.20 -12.02 -10.18
N VAL A 241 -7.36 -12.37 -9.62
CA VAL A 241 -8.34 -13.28 -10.24
C VAL A 241 -8.82 -12.73 -11.58
N MET A 242 -9.14 -11.43 -11.64
CA MET A 242 -9.51 -10.76 -12.88
C MET A 242 -8.39 -10.85 -13.93
N SER A 243 -7.15 -10.53 -13.55
CA SER A 243 -6.00 -10.59 -14.45
C SER A 243 -5.82 -11.99 -15.04
N LEU A 244 -5.92 -13.04 -14.22
CA LEU A 244 -5.88 -14.43 -14.68
C LEU A 244 -7.05 -14.75 -15.63
N PHE A 245 -8.28 -14.32 -15.29
CA PHE A 245 -9.44 -14.53 -16.14
C PHE A 245 -9.28 -13.87 -17.50
N LEU A 246 -8.83 -12.62 -17.55
CA LEU A 246 -8.60 -11.87 -18.78
C LEU A 246 -7.53 -12.54 -19.66
N ILE A 247 -6.42 -12.98 -19.05
CA ILE A 247 -5.31 -13.66 -19.75
C ILE A 247 -5.79 -14.97 -20.40
N PHE A 248 -6.41 -15.86 -19.61
CA PHE A 248 -6.76 -17.19 -20.10
C PHE A 248 -8.00 -17.22 -21.01
N THR A 249 -8.92 -16.25 -20.86
CA THR A 249 -10.09 -16.17 -21.73
C THR A 249 -9.87 -15.30 -22.96
N GLY A 250 -8.81 -14.50 -23.00
CA GLY A 250 -8.55 -13.52 -24.04
C GLY A 250 -9.65 -12.46 -24.14
N THR A 251 -10.33 -12.18 -23.03
CA THR A 251 -11.48 -11.25 -23.00
C THR A 251 -11.01 -9.91 -22.49
N ASP A 252 -11.06 -8.90 -23.35
CA ASP A 252 -10.83 -7.51 -22.96
C ASP A 252 -12.11 -6.70 -23.14
N PHE A 253 -12.36 -5.71 -22.29
CA PHE A 253 -13.54 -4.86 -22.32
C PHE A 253 -13.18 -3.39 -22.03
N GLY A 254 -14.15 -2.49 -22.21
CA GLY A 254 -13.90 -1.05 -22.09
C GLY A 254 -12.87 -0.55 -23.10
N SER A 255 -12.16 0.50 -22.75
CA SER A 255 -11.11 1.12 -23.57
C SER A 255 -9.90 0.20 -23.79
N MET A 256 -9.61 -0.73 -22.88
CA MET A 256 -8.53 -1.71 -23.06
C MET A 256 -8.75 -2.61 -24.27
N LYS A 257 -10.01 -2.98 -24.57
CA LYS A 257 -10.33 -3.80 -25.76
C LYS A 257 -9.87 -3.14 -27.06
N VAL A 258 -10.04 -1.83 -27.19
CA VAL A 258 -9.59 -1.08 -28.39
C VAL A 258 -8.07 -1.15 -28.52
N ASN A 259 -7.35 -0.92 -27.41
CA ASN A 259 -5.89 -1.00 -27.39
C ASN A 259 -5.38 -2.40 -27.75
N GLU A 260 -6.04 -3.43 -27.24
CA GLU A 260 -5.65 -4.81 -27.52
C GLU A 260 -5.99 -5.25 -28.96
N ASP A 261 -7.11 -4.77 -29.52
CA ASP A 261 -7.45 -5.07 -30.91
C ASP A 261 -6.52 -4.32 -31.90
N ASN A 262 -6.10 -3.08 -31.58
CA ASN A 262 -5.08 -2.35 -32.35
C ASN A 262 -3.70 -3.02 -32.27
N ALA A 263 -3.31 -3.50 -31.09
CA ALA A 263 -2.03 -4.19 -30.91
C ALA A 263 -1.92 -5.48 -31.74
N LYS A 264 -3.02 -6.24 -31.90
CA LYS A 264 -3.07 -7.40 -32.79
C LYS A 264 -2.76 -7.04 -34.25
N ASN A 265 -3.17 -5.82 -34.65
CA ASN A 265 -2.94 -5.27 -35.98
C ASN A 265 -1.58 -4.58 -36.13
N GLY A 266 -0.77 -4.53 -35.04
CA GLY A 266 0.60 -4.01 -35.05
C GLY A 266 0.76 -2.62 -34.41
N ASP A 267 -0.32 -1.94 -34.00
CA ASP A 267 -0.22 -0.68 -33.25
C ASP A 267 -0.28 -0.94 -31.74
N LEU A 268 0.89 -0.95 -31.10
CA LEU A 268 1.03 -1.24 -29.66
C LEU A 268 0.60 -0.06 -28.75
N PHE A 269 0.49 1.15 -29.30
CA PHE A 269 0.29 2.38 -28.53
C PHE A 269 -1.14 2.89 -28.57
N THR A 270 -1.84 2.74 -29.70
CA THR A 270 -3.21 3.21 -29.96
C THR A 270 -3.38 4.73 -30.00
N THR A 271 -2.66 5.48 -29.16
CA THR A 271 -2.72 6.94 -29.06
C THR A 271 -1.71 7.60 -30.00
N GLU A 272 -1.99 8.85 -30.42
CA GLU A 272 -1.04 9.68 -31.19
C GLU A 272 0.14 10.10 -30.32
N ASP A 273 -0.10 10.31 -29.02
CA ASP A 273 0.91 10.60 -28.02
C ASP A 273 1.75 9.34 -27.74
N ARG A 274 2.99 9.37 -28.21
CA ARG A 274 3.97 8.27 -28.08
C ARG A 274 5.22 8.77 -27.39
N PRO A 275 5.14 9.08 -26.08
CA PRO A 275 6.25 9.72 -25.35
C PRO A 275 7.55 8.91 -25.38
N TYR A 276 7.46 7.60 -25.64
CA TYR A 276 8.60 6.66 -25.69
C TYR A 276 8.79 6.01 -27.08
N GLY A 277 8.17 6.57 -28.14
CA GLY A 277 8.16 5.96 -29.47
C GLY A 277 9.53 5.88 -30.16
N ASN A 278 10.50 6.70 -29.71
CA ASN A 278 11.86 6.79 -30.25
C ASN A 278 12.93 6.18 -29.35
N ASP A 279 12.55 5.62 -28.20
CA ASP A 279 13.53 4.97 -27.31
C ASP A 279 14.04 3.68 -27.95
N VAL A 280 15.24 3.76 -28.50
CA VAL A 280 16.01 2.57 -28.88
C VAL A 280 16.44 1.89 -27.56
N ASP A 281 16.14 0.61 -27.44
CA ASP A 281 16.56 -0.21 -26.30
C ASP A 281 18.11 -0.21 -26.29
N ASP A 282 18.72 0.73 -25.54
CA ASP A 282 20.17 0.78 -25.36
C ASP A 282 20.57 -0.51 -24.64
N GLY A 283 21.25 -1.37 -25.38
CA GLY A 283 21.64 -2.72 -25.02
C GLY A 283 22.12 -2.84 -23.59
N THR A 284 21.24 -3.34 -22.75
CA THR A 284 21.45 -3.60 -21.35
C THR A 284 22.65 -4.49 -21.12
N ASP A 285 23.38 -4.23 -20.04
CA ASP A 285 24.57 -4.98 -19.60
C ASP A 285 24.36 -6.50 -19.75
N THR A 286 25.17 -7.12 -20.60
CA THR A 286 25.04 -8.54 -20.97
C THR A 286 25.57 -9.49 -19.89
N ARG A 287 26.13 -8.97 -18.80
CA ARG A 287 26.82 -9.73 -17.74
C ARG A 287 25.90 -10.40 -16.73
N GLY A 288 24.66 -9.92 -16.57
CA GLY A 288 23.69 -10.47 -15.61
C GLY A 288 23.16 -11.85 -16.01
N HIS A 289 22.82 -12.65 -15.01
CA HIS A 289 22.10 -13.92 -15.13
C HIS A 289 20.75 -13.85 -14.41
N VAL A 290 19.78 -14.68 -14.79
CA VAL A 290 18.48 -14.78 -14.11
C VAL A 290 18.62 -15.02 -12.60
N ALA A 291 19.65 -15.77 -12.20
CA ALA A 291 19.96 -16.00 -10.79
C ALA A 291 20.27 -14.71 -10.01
N ASP A 292 20.76 -13.66 -10.68
CA ASP A 292 21.10 -12.39 -10.04
C ASP A 292 19.83 -11.58 -9.63
N LEU A 293 18.66 -11.96 -10.14
CA LEU A 293 17.38 -11.45 -9.68
C LEU A 293 16.74 -12.39 -8.64
N ILE A 294 16.65 -13.68 -8.96
CA ILE A 294 15.86 -14.66 -8.19
C ILE A 294 16.52 -15.00 -6.85
N VAL A 295 17.84 -15.23 -6.84
CA VAL A 295 18.53 -15.69 -5.64
C VAL A 295 18.49 -14.66 -4.50
N PRO A 296 18.77 -13.36 -4.70
CA PRO A 296 18.63 -12.37 -3.64
C PRO A 296 17.22 -12.29 -3.05
N VAL A 297 16.18 -12.36 -3.88
CA VAL A 297 14.79 -12.33 -3.41
C VAL A 297 14.46 -13.56 -2.56
N LEU A 298 14.83 -14.76 -3.01
CA LEU A 298 14.62 -15.99 -2.23
C LEU A 298 15.39 -15.97 -0.90
N VAL A 299 16.61 -15.46 -0.91
CA VAL A 299 17.42 -15.32 0.32
C VAL A 299 16.79 -14.28 1.26
N LEU A 300 16.28 -13.16 0.75
CA LEU A 300 15.58 -12.16 1.56
C LEU A 300 14.38 -12.80 2.26
N ILE A 301 13.52 -13.50 1.52
CA ILE A 301 12.34 -14.17 2.08
C ILE A 301 12.75 -15.15 3.17
N ALA A 302 13.69 -16.05 2.87
CA ALA A 302 14.13 -17.06 3.80
C ALA A 302 14.78 -16.46 5.05
N ALA A 303 15.61 -15.42 4.88
CA ALA A 303 16.27 -14.73 5.99
C ALA A 303 15.29 -13.91 6.85
N CYS A 304 14.28 -13.28 6.26
CA CYS A 304 13.23 -12.59 7.01
C CYS A 304 12.36 -13.57 7.80
N ILE A 305 11.95 -14.70 7.19
CA ILE A 305 11.23 -15.75 7.91
C ILE A 305 12.07 -16.28 9.07
N PHE A 306 13.36 -16.54 8.84
CA PHE A 306 14.29 -16.95 9.90
C PHE A 306 14.37 -15.89 11.01
N GLY A 307 14.52 -14.61 10.67
CA GLY A 307 14.53 -13.51 11.64
C GLY A 307 13.24 -13.41 12.45
N MET A 308 12.09 -13.59 11.81
CA MET A 308 10.79 -13.57 12.49
C MET A 308 10.64 -14.74 13.47
N ILE A 309 10.88 -15.99 13.05
CA ILE A 309 10.79 -17.14 13.97
C ILE A 309 11.85 -17.10 15.08
N TYR A 310 13.02 -16.52 14.81
CA TYR A 310 14.04 -16.29 15.81
C TYR A 310 13.56 -15.33 16.90
N THR A 311 13.00 -14.20 16.51
CA THR A 311 12.47 -13.21 17.47
C THR A 311 11.19 -13.66 18.18
N GLY A 312 10.48 -14.64 17.60
CA GLY A 312 9.28 -15.25 18.18
C GLY A 312 9.55 -16.45 19.09
N GLY A 313 10.83 -16.78 19.37
CA GLY A 313 11.19 -17.84 20.34
C GLY A 313 11.14 -19.26 19.81
N PHE A 314 11.14 -19.47 18.50
CA PHE A 314 11.15 -20.82 17.89
C PHE A 314 12.29 -21.68 18.43
N PHE A 315 13.47 -21.13 18.55
CA PHE A 315 14.66 -21.83 19.07
C PHE A 315 14.64 -22.03 20.60
N GLU A 316 13.67 -21.41 21.28
CA GLU A 316 13.40 -21.58 22.71
C GLU A 316 12.27 -22.59 22.98
N GLY A 317 11.74 -23.21 21.91
CA GLY A 317 10.73 -24.27 22.00
C GLY A 317 9.29 -23.84 21.67
N VAL A 318 9.08 -22.61 21.21
CA VAL A 318 7.78 -22.17 20.70
C VAL A 318 7.53 -22.83 19.32
N ASP A 319 6.32 -23.30 19.06
CA ASP A 319 6.00 -23.88 17.74
C ASP A 319 6.12 -22.84 16.61
N PHE A 320 6.34 -23.31 15.38
CA PHE A 320 6.61 -22.45 14.22
C PHE A 320 5.51 -21.43 13.96
N VAL A 321 4.25 -21.82 14.07
CA VAL A 321 3.10 -20.94 13.73
C VAL A 321 2.98 -19.82 14.76
N THR A 322 3.06 -20.16 16.05
CA THR A 322 3.03 -19.21 17.15
C THR A 322 4.24 -18.29 17.11
N ALA A 323 5.46 -18.84 16.94
CA ALA A 323 6.67 -18.04 16.84
C ALA A 323 6.63 -17.05 15.67
N PHE A 324 6.06 -17.45 14.54
CA PHE A 324 5.92 -16.55 13.37
C PHE A 324 4.83 -15.48 13.59
N ALA A 325 3.71 -15.85 14.22
CA ALA A 325 2.60 -14.93 14.46
C ALA A 325 2.92 -13.87 15.55
N ASP A 326 3.58 -14.27 16.62
CA ASP A 326 3.87 -13.41 17.77
C ASP A 326 5.30 -12.81 17.75
N CYS A 327 5.96 -12.87 16.58
CA CYS A 327 7.32 -12.35 16.41
C CYS A 327 7.42 -10.84 16.63
N ASN A 328 8.61 -10.37 16.99
CA ASN A 328 8.97 -8.96 16.81
C ASN A 328 9.30 -8.74 15.32
N ALA A 329 8.27 -8.40 14.53
CA ALA A 329 8.40 -8.29 13.08
C ALA A 329 9.45 -7.25 12.67
N SER A 330 9.52 -6.10 13.35
CA SER A 330 10.50 -5.05 13.08
C SER A 330 11.94 -5.57 13.23
N ALA A 331 12.27 -6.20 14.35
CA ALA A 331 13.59 -6.78 14.59
C ALA A 331 13.88 -7.95 13.63
N GLY A 332 12.89 -8.81 13.36
CA GLY A 332 13.01 -9.93 12.42
C GLY A 332 13.29 -9.49 11.00
N LEU A 333 12.63 -8.43 10.52
CA LEU A 333 12.84 -7.85 9.20
C LEU A 333 14.22 -7.18 9.07
N VAL A 334 14.68 -6.46 10.08
CA VAL A 334 16.04 -5.87 10.11
C VAL A 334 17.09 -6.96 10.06
N LEU A 335 16.96 -8.00 10.88
CA LEU A 335 17.90 -9.13 10.90
C LEU A 335 17.93 -9.83 9.54
N GLY A 336 16.76 -10.17 9.01
CA GLY A 336 16.61 -10.88 7.73
C GLY A 336 17.16 -10.07 6.55
N SER A 337 16.82 -8.80 6.45
CA SER A 337 17.33 -7.93 5.38
C SER A 337 18.83 -7.69 5.48
N SER A 338 19.40 -7.62 6.69
CA SER A 338 20.85 -7.52 6.91
C SER A 338 21.57 -8.76 6.37
N ILE A 339 21.07 -9.96 6.69
CA ILE A 339 21.60 -11.23 6.19
C ILE A 339 21.50 -11.29 4.66
N ALA A 340 20.34 -10.93 4.11
CA ALA A 340 20.11 -10.94 2.67
C ALA A 340 21.04 -9.97 1.93
N LEU A 341 21.23 -8.76 2.48
CA LEU A 341 22.12 -7.76 1.89
C LEU A 341 23.58 -8.24 1.86
N LEU A 342 24.06 -8.76 2.99
CA LEU A 342 25.41 -9.32 3.09
C LEU A 342 25.61 -10.51 2.15
N PHE A 343 24.64 -11.43 2.12
CA PHE A 343 24.67 -12.56 1.20
C PHE A 343 24.72 -12.09 -0.26
N THR A 344 23.86 -11.15 -0.63
CA THR A 344 23.78 -10.63 -2.01
C THR A 344 25.09 -9.97 -2.43
N PHE A 345 25.70 -9.19 -1.53
CA PHE A 345 27.01 -8.61 -1.79
C PHE A 345 28.08 -9.68 -2.04
N VAL A 346 28.18 -10.69 -1.17
CA VAL A 346 29.14 -11.79 -1.33
C VAL A 346 28.86 -12.58 -2.62
N PHE A 347 27.60 -12.89 -2.89
CA PHE A 347 27.15 -13.60 -4.08
C PHE A 347 27.57 -12.88 -5.37
N TYR A 348 27.34 -11.56 -5.46
CA TYR A 348 27.72 -10.76 -6.61
C TYR A 348 29.25 -10.59 -6.73
N ARG A 349 29.97 -10.53 -5.61
CA ARG A 349 31.44 -10.50 -5.61
C ARG A 349 32.06 -11.80 -6.13
N VAL A 350 31.57 -12.93 -5.63
CA VAL A 350 32.02 -14.27 -6.07
C VAL A 350 31.79 -14.47 -7.58
N ARG A 351 30.64 -14.00 -8.06
CA ARG A 351 30.29 -14.05 -9.49
C ARG A 351 30.99 -12.97 -10.34
N SER A 352 31.76 -12.09 -9.73
CA SER A 352 32.40 -10.95 -10.39
C SER A 352 31.46 -10.04 -11.18
N VAL A 353 30.19 -9.96 -10.76
CA VAL A 353 29.16 -9.11 -11.39
C VAL A 353 29.26 -7.67 -10.88
N MET A 354 29.77 -7.47 -9.66
CA MET A 354 29.78 -6.19 -8.97
C MET A 354 31.11 -5.93 -8.26
N THR A 355 31.58 -4.67 -8.30
CA THR A 355 32.73 -4.20 -7.52
C THR A 355 32.26 -3.69 -6.14
N PHE A 356 33.21 -3.47 -5.21
CA PHE A 356 32.91 -2.84 -3.93
C PHE A 356 32.42 -1.38 -4.12
N GLN A 357 32.96 -0.68 -5.11
CA GLN A 357 32.52 0.69 -5.42
C GLN A 357 31.08 0.72 -5.92
N ASP A 358 30.67 -0.23 -6.78
CA ASP A 358 29.28 -0.36 -7.22
C ASP A 358 28.34 -0.62 -6.06
N PHE A 359 28.72 -1.52 -5.13
CA PHE A 359 27.97 -1.77 -3.91
C PHE A 359 27.81 -0.50 -3.07
N ALA A 360 28.89 0.22 -2.83
CA ALA A 360 28.86 1.45 -2.04
C ALA A 360 27.98 2.53 -2.70
N ALA A 361 27.96 2.61 -4.03
CA ALA A 361 27.10 3.53 -4.77
C ALA A 361 25.61 3.20 -4.63
N CYS A 362 25.23 1.92 -4.50
CA CYS A 362 23.85 1.51 -4.31
C CYS A 362 23.28 1.90 -2.94
N ILE A 363 24.12 2.17 -1.92
CA ILE A 363 23.65 2.56 -0.59
C ILE A 363 22.85 3.88 -0.63
N PRO A 364 23.40 5.01 -1.13
CA PRO A 364 22.64 6.24 -1.21
C PRO A 364 21.47 6.17 -2.22
N GLU A 365 21.57 5.35 -3.27
CA GLU A 365 20.46 5.15 -4.21
C GLU A 365 19.28 4.47 -3.53
N GLY A 366 19.51 3.40 -2.78
CA GLY A 366 18.49 2.69 -2.03
C GLY A 366 17.85 3.56 -0.95
N PHE A 367 18.66 4.36 -0.24
CA PHE A 367 18.14 5.31 0.74
C PHE A 367 17.20 6.33 0.08
N LYS A 368 17.60 6.93 -1.03
CA LYS A 368 16.79 7.89 -1.78
C LYS A 368 15.46 7.31 -2.26
N ALA A 369 15.44 6.05 -2.69
CA ALA A 369 14.22 5.39 -3.13
C ALA A 369 13.18 5.27 -2.01
N MET A 370 13.60 5.17 -0.75
CA MET A 370 12.73 4.99 0.40
C MET A 370 12.41 6.29 1.18
N VAL A 371 12.86 7.45 0.71
CA VAL A 371 12.59 8.73 1.41
C VAL A 371 11.10 9.01 1.53
N SER A 372 10.32 8.82 0.46
CA SER A 372 8.88 9.11 0.47
C SER A 372 8.11 8.22 1.47
N PRO A 373 8.21 6.89 1.44
CA PRO A 373 7.60 6.03 2.45
C PRO A 373 8.01 6.39 3.88
N MET A 374 9.30 6.64 4.12
CA MET A 374 9.81 6.97 5.45
C MET A 374 9.22 8.26 6.00
N LEU A 375 9.07 9.30 5.16
CA LEU A 375 8.44 10.57 5.55
C LEU A 375 6.97 10.38 5.88
N ILE A 376 6.23 9.63 5.06
CA ILE A 376 4.80 9.37 5.30
C ILE A 376 4.62 8.65 6.64
N LEU A 377 5.35 7.57 6.89
CA LEU A 377 5.27 6.82 8.15
C LEU A 377 5.60 7.70 9.36
N SER A 378 6.71 8.45 9.31
CA SER A 378 7.12 9.33 10.40
C SER A 378 6.05 10.36 10.78
N LEU A 379 5.43 10.98 9.78
CA LEU A 379 4.34 11.94 9.98
C LEU A 379 3.06 11.26 10.44
N ALA A 380 2.72 10.09 9.90
CA ALA A 380 1.52 9.35 10.27
C ALA A 380 1.59 8.85 11.73
N TRP A 381 2.73 8.33 12.18
CA TRP A 381 2.93 7.95 13.59
C TRP A 381 2.77 9.15 14.52
N THR A 382 3.31 10.31 14.14
CA THR A 382 3.16 11.55 14.92
C THR A 382 1.69 12.01 14.96
N LEU A 383 0.98 11.96 13.83
CA LEU A 383 -0.46 12.27 13.78
C LEU A 383 -1.28 11.32 14.65
N SER A 384 -0.98 10.02 14.61
CA SER A 384 -1.59 9.01 15.47
C SER A 384 -1.33 9.32 16.96
N GLY A 385 -0.09 9.69 17.31
CA GLY A 385 0.27 10.13 18.66
C GLY A 385 -0.55 11.32 19.12
N MET A 386 -0.63 12.39 18.30
CA MET A 386 -1.44 13.58 18.62
C MET A 386 -2.92 13.22 18.81
N THR A 387 -3.47 12.37 17.96
CA THR A 387 -4.86 11.91 18.03
C THR A 387 -5.10 11.08 19.29
N GLY A 388 -4.14 10.25 19.68
CA GLY A 388 -4.14 9.49 20.93
C GLY A 388 -4.17 10.37 22.16
N LEU A 389 -3.33 11.41 22.23
CA LEU A 389 -3.28 12.40 23.32
C LEU A 389 -4.63 13.13 23.52
N LEU A 390 -5.40 13.32 22.47
CA LEU A 390 -6.75 13.90 22.53
C LEU A 390 -7.83 12.90 22.97
N GLY A 391 -7.49 11.63 23.22
CA GLY A 391 -8.43 10.62 23.69
C GLY A 391 -9.46 10.17 22.63
N ALA A 392 -9.10 10.22 21.35
CA ALA A 392 -9.97 9.87 20.23
C ALA A 392 -10.55 8.45 20.35
N LYS A 393 -9.75 7.48 20.86
CA LYS A 393 -10.19 6.10 21.09
C LYS A 393 -11.44 6.01 21.99
N TYR A 394 -11.50 6.81 23.04
CA TYR A 394 -12.63 6.80 23.98
C TYR A 394 -13.88 7.42 23.35
N TYR A 395 -13.72 8.50 22.57
CA TYR A 395 -14.84 9.12 21.86
C TYR A 395 -15.44 8.16 20.85
N VAL A 396 -14.61 7.53 20.01
CA VAL A 396 -15.07 6.59 18.97
C VAL A 396 -15.71 5.35 19.61
N ALA A 397 -15.13 4.79 20.66
CA ALA A 397 -15.72 3.67 21.40
C ALA A 397 -17.12 4.03 21.96
N ASN A 398 -17.27 5.21 22.56
CA ASN A 398 -18.58 5.68 23.05
C ASN A 398 -19.61 5.88 21.93
N LEU A 399 -19.18 6.41 20.78
CA LEU A 399 -20.04 6.60 19.62
C LEU A 399 -20.56 5.27 19.07
N LEU A 400 -19.69 4.26 18.99
CA LEU A 400 -20.04 2.92 18.50
C LEU A 400 -20.95 2.18 19.47
N ASN A 401 -20.68 2.26 20.77
CA ASN A 401 -21.54 1.66 21.79
C ASN A 401 -22.95 2.25 21.81
N GLY A 402 -23.10 3.50 21.38
CA GLY A 402 -24.41 4.18 21.23
C GLY A 402 -25.08 3.98 19.88
N SER A 403 -24.39 3.41 18.88
CA SER A 403 -24.92 3.24 17.53
C SER A 403 -25.67 1.90 17.36
N ALA A 404 -26.62 1.87 16.40
CA ALA A 404 -27.33 0.64 16.07
C ALA A 404 -26.34 -0.44 15.57
N ALA A 405 -26.46 -1.65 16.06
CA ALA A 405 -25.59 -2.78 15.69
C ALA A 405 -25.47 -2.99 14.16
N ALA A 406 -26.55 -2.70 13.43
CA ALA A 406 -26.55 -2.77 11.97
C ALA A 406 -25.51 -1.84 11.32
N LEU A 407 -25.23 -0.66 11.88
CA LEU A 407 -24.24 0.27 11.37
C LEU A 407 -22.81 -0.28 11.54
N GLN A 408 -22.53 -0.95 12.65
CA GLN A 408 -21.22 -1.54 12.90
C GLN A 408 -20.84 -2.57 11.84
N TYR A 409 -21.81 -3.41 11.41
CA TYR A 409 -21.57 -4.41 10.36
C TYR A 409 -21.43 -3.80 8.95
N MET A 410 -21.89 -2.56 8.73
CA MET A 410 -21.70 -1.85 7.46
C MET A 410 -20.42 -1.00 7.43
N LEU A 411 -19.73 -0.80 8.55
CA LEU A 411 -18.51 -0.01 8.61
C LEU A 411 -17.41 -0.49 7.63
N PRO A 412 -17.16 -1.78 7.41
CA PRO A 412 -16.14 -2.21 6.45
C PRO A 412 -16.36 -1.65 5.04
N VAL A 413 -17.57 -1.70 4.51
CA VAL A 413 -17.84 -1.15 3.18
C VAL A 413 -17.72 0.38 3.16
N ILE A 414 -18.12 1.06 4.24
CA ILE A 414 -17.97 2.51 4.37
C ILE A 414 -16.48 2.88 4.40
N ILE A 415 -15.66 2.18 5.20
CA ILE A 415 -14.22 2.39 5.29
C ILE A 415 -13.55 2.12 3.93
N PHE A 416 -13.95 1.04 3.25
CA PHE A 416 -13.47 0.74 1.90
C PHE A 416 -13.72 1.91 0.94
N LEU A 417 -14.95 2.44 0.88
CA LEU A 417 -15.30 3.55 -0.01
C LEU A 417 -14.57 4.84 0.37
N VAL A 418 -14.45 5.15 1.65
CA VAL A 418 -13.67 6.31 2.14
C VAL A 418 -12.21 6.19 1.73
N ALA A 419 -11.61 5.00 1.92
CA ALA A 419 -10.23 4.74 1.55
C ALA A 419 -10.01 4.83 0.03
N VAL A 420 -10.93 4.28 -0.79
CA VAL A 420 -10.90 4.43 -2.27
C VAL A 420 -10.89 5.90 -2.66
N PHE A 421 -11.81 6.69 -2.10
CA PHE A 421 -11.93 8.10 -2.44
C PHE A 421 -10.70 8.91 -2.02
N LEU A 422 -10.20 8.66 -0.81
CA LEU A 422 -9.03 9.35 -0.28
C LEU A 422 -7.77 9.02 -1.08
N ALA A 423 -7.51 7.73 -1.35
CA ALA A 423 -6.34 7.31 -2.11
C ALA A 423 -6.41 7.77 -3.57
N PHE A 424 -7.59 7.72 -4.21
CA PHE A 424 -7.78 8.28 -5.55
C PHE A 424 -7.43 9.76 -5.64
N ALA A 425 -7.88 10.55 -4.66
CA ALA A 425 -7.69 11.99 -4.67
C ALA A 425 -6.26 12.42 -4.28
N THR A 426 -5.57 11.63 -3.47
CA THR A 426 -4.20 11.93 -3.00
C THR A 426 -3.12 11.25 -3.82
N GLY A 427 -3.46 10.17 -4.54
CA GLY A 427 -2.51 9.37 -5.31
C GLY A 427 -1.55 8.58 -4.45
N THR A 428 -1.95 8.19 -3.23
CA THR A 428 -1.10 7.38 -2.36
C THR A 428 -1.90 6.44 -1.44
N SER A 429 -1.60 5.16 -1.55
CA SER A 429 -2.10 4.16 -0.62
C SER A 429 -1.48 4.32 0.77
N TRP A 430 -0.17 4.58 0.84
CA TRP A 430 0.57 4.70 2.10
C TRP A 430 0.04 5.82 2.98
N GLY A 431 -0.18 7.01 2.41
CA GLY A 431 -0.79 8.12 3.13
C GLY A 431 -2.22 7.81 3.60
N THR A 432 -2.97 7.08 2.80
CA THR A 432 -4.36 6.72 3.11
C THR A 432 -4.45 5.74 4.27
N PHE A 433 -3.80 4.57 4.19
CA PHE A 433 -3.93 3.59 5.26
C PHE A 433 -3.25 4.05 6.55
N SER A 434 -2.15 4.80 6.48
CA SER A 434 -1.46 5.32 7.65
C SER A 434 -2.32 6.29 8.47
N ILE A 435 -3.23 7.02 7.82
CA ILE A 435 -4.23 7.87 8.50
C ILE A 435 -5.41 7.04 9.02
N LEU A 436 -5.91 6.11 8.22
CA LEU A 436 -7.17 5.42 8.51
C LEU A 436 -7.02 4.25 9.49
N ILE A 437 -5.91 3.48 9.46
CA ILE A 437 -5.71 2.35 10.39
C ILE A 437 -5.84 2.75 11.85
N PRO A 438 -5.17 3.81 12.35
CA PRO A 438 -5.36 4.26 13.72
C PRO A 438 -6.83 4.56 14.06
N ILE A 439 -7.57 5.18 13.15
CA ILE A 439 -9.00 5.47 13.32
C ILE A 439 -9.81 4.18 13.43
N VAL A 440 -9.52 3.20 12.57
CA VAL A 440 -10.19 1.89 12.58
C VAL A 440 -9.88 1.12 13.87
N CYS A 441 -8.63 1.14 14.35
CA CYS A 441 -8.24 0.54 15.62
C CYS A 441 -8.95 1.19 16.82
N HIS A 442 -9.23 2.49 16.75
CA HIS A 442 -10.02 3.16 17.77
C HIS A 442 -11.52 2.80 17.69
N ALA A 443 -12.02 2.54 16.48
CA ALA A 443 -13.42 2.14 16.26
C ALA A 443 -13.69 0.70 16.73
N PHE A 444 -12.74 -0.21 16.51
CA PHE A 444 -12.82 -1.60 16.90
C PHE A 444 -11.56 -1.99 17.67
N PRO A 445 -11.59 -1.97 19.01
CA PRO A 445 -10.41 -2.26 19.82
C PRO A 445 -9.98 -3.74 19.73
N GLU A 446 -10.90 -4.64 19.35
CA GLU A 446 -10.64 -6.08 19.20
C GLU A 446 -11.68 -6.77 18.32
N GLY A 447 -11.47 -8.04 18.01
CA GLY A 447 -12.42 -8.89 17.33
C GLY A 447 -12.27 -8.95 15.81
N GLU A 448 -13.14 -9.75 15.17
CA GLU A 448 -13.07 -9.99 13.72
C GLU A 448 -13.43 -8.75 12.89
N MET A 449 -14.35 -7.91 13.41
CA MET A 449 -14.72 -6.66 12.73
C MET A 449 -13.55 -5.68 12.60
N LEU A 450 -12.59 -5.68 13.53
CA LEU A 450 -11.34 -4.94 13.40
C LEU A 450 -10.56 -5.42 12.17
N VAL A 451 -10.34 -6.75 12.07
CA VAL A 451 -9.57 -7.35 10.97
C VAL A 451 -10.22 -7.05 9.62
N ILE A 452 -11.54 -7.24 9.51
CA ILE A 452 -12.31 -6.97 8.29
C ILE A 452 -12.26 -5.49 7.92
N SER A 453 -12.37 -4.60 8.89
CA SER A 453 -12.35 -3.15 8.67
C SER A 453 -10.96 -2.65 8.26
N ILE A 454 -9.89 -3.22 8.82
CA ILE A 454 -8.52 -2.92 8.37
C ILE A 454 -8.30 -3.48 6.97
N ALA A 455 -8.74 -4.72 6.68
CA ALA A 455 -8.67 -5.26 5.33
C ALA A 455 -9.42 -4.39 4.30
N ALA A 456 -10.59 -3.87 4.67
CA ALA A 456 -11.36 -2.95 3.85
C ALA A 456 -10.62 -1.62 3.63
N CYS A 457 -9.98 -1.08 4.66
CA CYS A 457 -9.13 0.10 4.56
C CYS A 457 -7.97 -0.13 3.57
N LEU A 458 -7.25 -1.23 3.72
CA LEU A 458 -6.12 -1.59 2.85
C LEU A 458 -6.56 -1.84 1.41
N SER A 459 -7.63 -2.61 1.21
CA SER A 459 -8.24 -2.83 -0.11
C SER A 459 -8.66 -1.52 -0.78
N GLY A 460 -9.29 -0.63 -0.01
CA GLY A 460 -9.73 0.67 -0.52
C GLY A 460 -8.57 1.59 -0.87
N ALA A 461 -7.54 1.62 -0.03
CA ALA A 461 -6.33 2.40 -0.28
C ALA A 461 -5.64 1.96 -1.58
N VAL A 462 -5.44 0.64 -1.77
CA VAL A 462 -4.87 0.09 -3.01
C VAL A 462 -5.77 0.36 -4.21
N CYS A 463 -7.07 0.20 -4.08
CA CYS A 463 -8.02 0.44 -5.17
C CYS A 463 -8.00 1.90 -5.65
N GLY A 464 -8.05 2.85 -4.71
CA GLY A 464 -8.07 4.28 -5.02
C GLY A 464 -6.77 4.74 -5.68
N ASP A 465 -5.66 4.27 -5.17
CA ASP A 465 -4.33 4.51 -5.73
C ASP A 465 -4.20 3.95 -7.15
N HIS A 466 -4.51 2.67 -7.34
CA HIS A 466 -4.53 1.98 -8.63
C HIS A 466 -5.46 2.64 -9.68
N CYS A 467 -6.46 3.42 -9.27
CA CYS A 467 -7.32 4.19 -10.17
C CYS A 467 -6.84 5.63 -10.40
N SER A 468 -5.91 6.14 -9.59
CA SER A 468 -5.57 7.55 -9.54
C SER A 468 -4.61 7.96 -10.65
N PRO A 469 -4.91 9.04 -11.41
CA PRO A 469 -3.99 9.57 -12.41
C PRO A 469 -2.77 10.29 -11.83
N ILE A 470 -2.71 10.45 -10.52
CA ILE A 470 -1.59 11.11 -9.82
C ILE A 470 -0.85 10.13 -8.89
N SER A 471 -1.17 8.85 -8.97
CA SER A 471 -0.52 7.79 -8.21
C SER A 471 0.91 7.56 -8.70
N ASP A 472 1.83 7.42 -7.75
CA ASP A 472 3.23 7.11 -8.02
C ASP A 472 3.36 5.75 -8.74
N THR A 473 2.64 4.71 -8.29
CA THR A 473 2.70 3.36 -8.90
C THR A 473 2.12 3.36 -10.31
N THR A 474 0.99 4.05 -10.54
CA THR A 474 0.38 4.18 -11.87
C THR A 474 1.30 4.95 -12.84
N ILE A 475 1.98 6.02 -12.36
CA ILE A 475 2.98 6.74 -13.15
C ILE A 475 4.15 5.82 -13.49
N MET A 476 4.67 5.08 -12.50
CA MET A 476 5.80 4.17 -12.69
C MET A 476 5.46 2.97 -13.57
N ALA A 477 4.26 2.41 -13.46
CA ALA A 477 3.78 1.33 -14.33
C ALA A 477 3.70 1.79 -15.80
N SER A 478 3.18 3.00 -16.04
CA SER A 478 3.13 3.58 -17.38
C SER A 478 4.53 3.87 -17.94
N ALA A 479 5.45 4.36 -17.11
CA ALA A 479 6.85 4.58 -17.49
C ALA A 479 7.58 3.25 -17.76
N GLY A 480 7.42 2.23 -16.90
CA GLY A 480 8.00 0.91 -17.08
C GLY A 480 7.52 0.22 -18.37
N ALA A 481 6.22 0.34 -18.66
CA ALA A 481 5.64 -0.17 -19.91
C ALA A 481 5.96 0.69 -21.14
N HIS A 482 6.52 1.89 -20.99
CA HIS A 482 6.65 2.91 -22.04
C HIS A 482 5.29 3.18 -22.73
N CYS A 483 4.26 3.43 -21.94
CA CYS A 483 2.89 3.74 -22.35
C CYS A 483 2.57 5.20 -22.04
N SER A 484 1.70 5.84 -22.82
CA SER A 484 1.12 7.13 -22.42
C SER A 484 0.38 6.97 -21.09
N HIS A 485 0.73 7.78 -20.11
CA HIS A 485 0.17 7.71 -18.76
C HIS A 485 -1.36 7.87 -18.76
N VAL A 486 -1.87 8.84 -19.53
CA VAL A 486 -3.32 9.08 -19.64
C VAL A 486 -4.02 7.87 -20.29
N ASN A 487 -3.39 7.24 -21.29
CA ASN A 487 -3.92 6.03 -21.91
C ASN A 487 -3.94 4.86 -20.90
N HIS A 488 -2.88 4.67 -20.14
CA HIS A 488 -2.82 3.66 -19.09
C HIS A 488 -3.98 3.83 -18.09
N VAL A 489 -4.12 5.01 -17.49
CA VAL A 489 -5.21 5.30 -16.51
C VAL A 489 -6.58 5.04 -17.12
N SER A 490 -6.85 5.55 -18.34
CA SER A 490 -8.16 5.41 -18.98
C SER A 490 -8.49 3.96 -19.35
N THR A 491 -7.48 3.13 -19.65
CA THR A 491 -7.67 1.73 -20.04
C THR A 491 -7.81 0.79 -18.86
N GLN A 492 -7.17 1.09 -17.73
CA GLN A 492 -7.26 0.26 -16.52
C GLN A 492 -8.52 0.58 -15.69
N LEU A 493 -9.05 1.81 -15.75
CA LEU A 493 -10.18 2.24 -14.93
C LEU A 493 -11.43 1.33 -15.04
N PRO A 494 -11.88 0.85 -16.22
CA PRO A 494 -12.99 -0.11 -16.30
C PRO A 494 -12.73 -1.42 -15.55
N TYR A 495 -11.49 -1.91 -15.54
CA TYR A 495 -11.10 -3.11 -14.82
C TYR A 495 -11.11 -2.86 -13.30
N ALA A 496 -10.46 -1.81 -12.87
CA ALA A 496 -10.39 -1.44 -11.46
C ALA A 496 -11.78 -1.17 -10.85
N ILE A 497 -12.67 -0.45 -11.56
CA ILE A 497 -14.05 -0.23 -11.11
C ILE A 497 -14.82 -1.54 -11.01
N THR A 498 -14.59 -2.51 -11.91
CA THR A 498 -15.25 -3.81 -11.85
C THR A 498 -14.82 -4.58 -10.60
N ALA A 499 -13.51 -4.69 -10.33
CA ALA A 499 -12.99 -5.33 -9.13
C ALA A 499 -13.44 -4.60 -7.85
N ALA A 500 -13.41 -3.26 -7.84
CA ALA A 500 -13.86 -2.45 -6.73
C ALA A 500 -15.34 -2.64 -6.39
N SER A 501 -16.19 -2.73 -7.43
CA SER A 501 -17.62 -2.98 -7.25
C SER A 501 -17.88 -4.37 -6.66
N CYS A 502 -17.15 -5.38 -7.14
CA CYS A 502 -17.20 -6.72 -6.57
C CYS A 502 -16.72 -6.72 -5.11
N ALA A 503 -15.60 -6.07 -4.81
CA ALA A 503 -15.08 -5.95 -3.45
C ALA A 503 -16.06 -5.25 -2.50
N ALA A 504 -16.68 -4.14 -2.93
CA ALA A 504 -17.70 -3.44 -2.14
C ALA A 504 -18.89 -4.34 -1.80
N VAL A 505 -19.41 -5.07 -2.80
CA VAL A 505 -20.49 -6.05 -2.57
C VAL A 505 -20.05 -7.14 -1.60
N CYS A 506 -18.81 -7.61 -1.71
CA CYS A 506 -18.27 -8.63 -0.81
C CYS A 506 -18.12 -8.12 0.62
N TYR A 507 -17.75 -6.86 0.84
CA TYR A 507 -17.73 -6.26 2.19
C TYR A 507 -19.15 -6.15 2.79
N VAL A 508 -20.17 -5.86 1.98
CA VAL A 508 -21.57 -5.90 2.43
C VAL A 508 -21.96 -7.34 2.84
N ILE A 509 -21.66 -8.32 1.99
CA ILE A 509 -21.92 -9.75 2.27
C ILE A 509 -21.20 -10.17 3.55
N THR A 510 -19.94 -9.80 3.71
CA THR A 510 -19.15 -10.12 4.90
C THR A 510 -19.73 -9.48 6.15
N GLY A 511 -20.14 -8.22 6.10
CA GLY A 511 -20.81 -7.55 7.21
C GLY A 511 -22.12 -8.24 7.62
N ILE A 512 -22.94 -8.60 6.64
CA ILE A 512 -24.18 -9.36 6.88
C ILE A 512 -23.86 -10.74 7.49
N ALA A 513 -22.88 -11.46 6.93
CA ALA A 513 -22.48 -12.77 7.45
C ALA A 513 -22.03 -12.69 8.92
N GLN A 514 -21.26 -11.67 9.28
CA GLN A 514 -20.82 -11.45 10.67
C GLN A 514 -21.98 -11.14 11.61
N ALA A 515 -23.01 -10.44 11.14
CA ALA A 515 -24.21 -10.16 11.94
C ALA A 515 -24.97 -11.44 12.31
N PHE A 516 -24.95 -12.47 11.44
CA PHE A 516 -25.65 -13.75 11.67
C PHE A 516 -24.79 -14.82 12.32
N LEU A 517 -23.48 -14.88 12.01
CA LEU A 517 -22.57 -15.93 12.46
C LEU A 517 -21.92 -15.62 13.82
N GLY A 518 -22.03 -14.38 14.28
CA GLY A 518 -21.36 -13.91 15.50
C GLY A 518 -19.85 -13.75 15.31
N ALA A 519 -19.20 -13.12 16.31
CA ALA A 519 -17.82 -12.63 16.26
C ALA A 519 -16.72 -13.73 16.26
N ASN A 520 -17.02 -14.98 16.04
CA ASN A 520 -16.04 -16.07 16.04
C ASN A 520 -15.45 -16.25 14.63
N GLY A 521 -14.60 -15.29 14.22
CA GLY A 521 -13.83 -15.37 12.97
C GLY A 521 -12.84 -16.53 13.00
N SER A 522 -13.18 -17.64 12.38
CA SER A 522 -12.21 -18.68 12.10
C SER A 522 -11.60 -18.46 10.72
N LEU A 523 -10.35 -18.91 10.53
CA LEU A 523 -9.71 -18.93 9.21
C LEU A 523 -10.61 -19.62 8.16
N PHE A 524 -11.37 -20.62 8.57
CA PHE A 524 -12.32 -21.32 7.70
C PHE A 524 -13.44 -20.39 7.21
N THR A 525 -14.00 -19.55 8.08
CA THR A 525 -15.02 -18.57 7.70
C THR A 525 -14.48 -17.54 6.72
N SER A 526 -13.27 -17.03 6.95
CA SER A 526 -12.65 -16.07 6.03
C SER A 526 -12.37 -16.67 4.65
N LEU A 527 -11.94 -17.93 4.58
CA LEU A 527 -11.74 -18.64 3.31
C LEU A 527 -13.04 -18.91 2.55
N ILE A 528 -14.15 -19.20 3.26
CA ILE A 528 -15.47 -19.31 2.63
C ILE A 528 -15.90 -17.97 2.04
N LEU A 529 -15.77 -16.88 2.79
CA LEU A 529 -16.12 -15.55 2.31
C LEU A 529 -15.26 -15.12 1.12
N LEU A 530 -13.99 -15.47 1.11
CA LEU A 530 -13.11 -15.28 -0.04
C LEU A 530 -13.58 -16.11 -1.25
N ALA A 531 -13.95 -17.36 -1.06
CA ALA A 531 -14.48 -18.20 -2.15
C ALA A 531 -15.78 -17.61 -2.74
N VAL A 532 -16.66 -17.05 -1.88
CA VAL A 532 -17.85 -16.31 -2.33
C VAL A 532 -17.45 -15.07 -3.13
N ALA A 533 -16.46 -14.31 -2.67
CA ALA A 533 -15.97 -13.12 -3.37
C ALA A 533 -15.44 -13.45 -4.77
N ILE A 534 -14.62 -14.49 -4.89
CA ILE A 534 -14.12 -14.99 -6.19
C ILE A 534 -15.29 -15.43 -7.08
N ALA A 535 -16.28 -16.15 -6.53
CA ALA A 535 -17.44 -16.59 -7.30
C ALA A 535 -18.26 -15.40 -7.84
N VAL A 536 -18.49 -14.37 -7.02
CA VAL A 536 -19.18 -13.12 -7.43
C VAL A 536 -18.46 -12.49 -8.60
N GLU A 537 -17.13 -12.32 -8.51
CA GLU A 537 -16.36 -11.70 -9.58
C GLU A 537 -16.36 -12.55 -10.86
N LEU A 538 -16.16 -13.85 -10.77
CA LEU A 538 -16.20 -14.75 -11.93
C LEU A 538 -17.55 -14.72 -12.63
N VAL A 539 -18.66 -14.58 -11.91
CA VAL A 539 -20.00 -14.40 -12.50
C VAL A 539 -20.06 -13.09 -13.26
N VAL A 540 -19.64 -11.99 -12.66
CA VAL A 540 -19.62 -10.66 -13.32
C VAL A 540 -18.75 -10.68 -14.58
N LEU A 541 -17.55 -11.23 -14.51
CA LEU A 541 -16.63 -11.34 -15.64
C LEU A 541 -17.18 -12.22 -16.76
N ASN A 542 -17.85 -13.33 -16.44
CA ASN A 542 -18.51 -14.16 -17.45
C ASN A 542 -19.68 -13.44 -18.14
N VAL A 543 -20.47 -12.66 -17.38
CA VAL A 543 -21.54 -11.83 -17.99
C VAL A 543 -20.93 -10.78 -18.94
N ILE A 544 -19.86 -10.11 -18.55
CA ILE A 544 -19.14 -9.16 -19.43
C ILE A 544 -18.62 -9.87 -20.68
N ARG A 545 -18.00 -11.04 -20.52
CA ARG A 545 -17.51 -11.86 -21.66
C ARG A 545 -18.62 -12.22 -22.64
N LEU A 546 -19.77 -12.66 -22.15
CA LEU A 546 -20.90 -13.01 -23.01
C LEU A 546 -21.46 -11.80 -23.77
N ARG A 547 -21.54 -10.63 -23.12
CA ARG A 547 -21.97 -9.38 -23.78
C ARG A 547 -20.97 -8.95 -24.85
N THR A 548 -19.67 -9.00 -24.55
CA THR A 548 -18.59 -8.61 -25.49
C THR A 548 -18.57 -9.52 -26.72
N LYS A 549 -18.88 -10.82 -26.59
CA LYS A 549 -18.99 -11.75 -27.73
C LYS A 549 -20.20 -11.44 -28.61
N LYS A 550 -21.36 -11.13 -28.04
CA LYS A 550 -22.56 -10.78 -28.80
C LYS A 550 -22.37 -9.53 -29.65
N THR A 551 -21.67 -8.51 -29.11
CA THR A 551 -21.38 -7.27 -29.87
C THR A 551 -20.40 -7.49 -31.05
N LYS A 552 -19.63 -8.60 -31.07
CA LYS A 552 -18.79 -8.96 -32.24
C LYS A 552 -19.56 -9.69 -33.34
N GLN A 553 -20.74 -10.25 -33.05
CA GLN A 553 -21.56 -11.01 -33.98
C GLN A 553 -22.69 -10.16 -34.61
N ALA A 554 -23.00 -9.02 -34.01
CA ALA A 554 -23.92 -8.02 -34.56
C ALA A 554 -23.14 -6.94 -35.33
#